data_3e38855fcaa3918f9b0de759b1c968a5
#
_entry.id   3e38855fcaa3918f9b0de759b1c968a5
#
_cell.length_a   1.000
_cell.length_b   1.000
_cell.length_c   1.000
_cell.angle_alpha   90.00
_cell.angle_beta   90.00
_cell.angle_gamma   90.00
#
_symmetry.space_group_name_H-M   'P 1'
#
loop_
_entity.id
_entity.type
_entity.pdbx_description
1 polymer ?
#
loop_
_entity_poly.entity_id
_entity_poly.type
_entity_poly.pdbx_seq_one_letter_code
_entity_poly.pdbx_strand_id
1 'polypeptide(L)'
;EPKLPSAFAVVNPNRLDVESGEGRLAAVGVAFLLAIAINRVLRDKGWYGERSEPNLMQWLDLVALGTVCDVVPLSGLNRALVTQGLKVMAGRGNPGIAALADVGGVDETPGAYHLGFIMGPRVNAGGRVGTPDLGSRLLATNDHAEAKDIAIRLDALNRERRDIEQAVLDQALDQMTDDPDAAGAVAFVSGQGWHPGVVGIVASRLK
;
A
#
# COMPACT_ATOMS: atom_id res chain seq x y z
N GLU A 1 15.96 -8.29 -24.20
CA GLU A 1 16.08 -8.77 -22.81
C GLU A 1 15.87 -7.61 -21.84
N PRO A 2 15.15 -7.82 -20.72
CA PRO A 2 15.00 -6.77 -19.70
C PRO A 2 16.38 -6.44 -19.11
N LYS A 3 16.76 -5.16 -19.20
CA LYS A 3 18.01 -4.68 -18.63
C LYS A 3 17.80 -4.37 -17.15
N LEU A 4 18.57 -5.03 -16.30
CA LEU A 4 18.53 -4.74 -14.85
C LEU A 4 19.04 -3.30 -14.58
N PRO A 5 18.49 -2.62 -13.58
CA PRO A 5 18.98 -1.31 -13.16
C PRO A 5 20.41 -1.43 -12.64
N SER A 6 21.20 -0.33 -12.79
CA SER A 6 22.56 -0.24 -12.26
C SER A 6 22.50 -0.04 -10.74
N ALA A 7 22.30 -1.14 -10.00
CA ALA A 7 22.23 -1.19 -8.55
C ALA A 7 23.23 -2.22 -8.02
N PHE A 8 23.63 -2.08 -6.75
CA PHE A 8 24.51 -3.05 -6.08
C PHE A 8 23.92 -4.46 -6.08
N ALA A 9 22.62 -4.57 -5.86
CA ALA A 9 21.86 -5.82 -5.94
C ALA A 9 20.41 -5.53 -6.34
N VAL A 10 19.79 -6.48 -7.04
CA VAL A 10 18.37 -6.45 -7.40
C VAL A 10 17.70 -7.69 -6.81
N VAL A 11 16.87 -7.49 -5.79
CA VAL A 11 16.08 -8.55 -5.14
C VAL A 11 14.66 -8.49 -5.68
N ASN A 12 14.35 -9.40 -6.61
CA ASN A 12 13.03 -9.49 -7.23
C ASN A 12 12.71 -10.96 -7.52
N PRO A 13 11.67 -11.54 -6.89
CA PRO A 13 11.29 -12.95 -7.09
C PRO A 13 10.77 -13.26 -8.50
N ASN A 14 10.44 -12.22 -9.29
CA ASN A 14 9.94 -12.35 -10.67
C ASN A 14 11.04 -12.16 -11.74
N ARG A 15 12.31 -12.21 -11.39
CA ARG A 15 13.38 -12.19 -12.37
C ARG A 15 13.36 -13.46 -13.20
N LEU A 16 13.62 -13.33 -14.50
CA LEU A 16 13.60 -14.45 -15.44
C LEU A 16 14.70 -15.49 -15.19
N ASP A 17 15.77 -15.10 -14.50
CA ASP A 17 16.92 -15.93 -14.16
C ASP A 17 16.85 -16.53 -12.74
N VAL A 18 15.69 -16.42 -12.06
CA VAL A 18 15.48 -16.90 -10.68
C VAL A 18 14.20 -17.71 -10.59
N GLU A 19 14.30 -18.94 -10.11
CA GLU A 19 13.15 -19.79 -9.75
C GLU A 19 12.91 -19.72 -8.24
N SER A 20 12.27 -18.65 -7.78
CA SER A 20 12.03 -18.46 -6.34
C SER A 20 10.78 -19.15 -5.81
N GLY A 21 9.79 -19.40 -6.68
CA GLY A 21 8.43 -19.82 -6.26
C GLY A 21 7.60 -18.74 -5.58
N GLU A 22 8.19 -17.58 -5.24
CA GLU A 22 7.59 -16.52 -4.43
C GLU A 22 7.19 -15.28 -5.26
N GLY A 23 6.98 -15.44 -6.55
CA GLY A 23 6.62 -14.36 -7.48
C GLY A 23 5.30 -13.62 -7.16
N ARG A 24 4.52 -14.14 -6.20
CA ARG A 24 3.27 -13.51 -5.74
C ARG A 24 3.43 -12.63 -4.51
N LEU A 25 4.65 -12.49 -3.99
CA LEU A 25 4.90 -11.59 -2.85
C LEU A 25 4.73 -10.13 -3.25
N ALA A 26 4.06 -9.36 -2.41
CA ALA A 26 4.10 -7.90 -2.49
C ALA A 26 5.53 -7.40 -2.22
N ALA A 27 5.88 -6.23 -2.75
CA ALA A 27 7.21 -5.64 -2.57
C ALA A 27 7.60 -5.49 -1.10
N VAL A 28 6.65 -5.16 -0.22
CA VAL A 28 6.86 -5.08 1.24
C VAL A 28 7.23 -6.44 1.84
N GLY A 29 6.64 -7.53 1.34
CA GLY A 29 6.99 -8.89 1.76
C GLY A 29 8.41 -9.26 1.35
N VAL A 30 8.82 -8.92 0.13
CA VAL A 30 10.20 -9.11 -0.35
C VAL A 30 11.19 -8.30 0.49
N ALA A 31 10.87 -7.02 0.78
CA ALA A 31 11.70 -6.17 1.64
C ALA A 31 11.83 -6.74 3.06
N PHE A 32 10.76 -7.29 3.61
CA PHE A 32 10.78 -7.94 4.93
C PHE A 32 11.66 -9.20 4.94
N LEU A 33 11.59 -10.05 3.93
CA LEU A 33 12.46 -11.22 3.79
C LEU A 33 13.93 -10.80 3.65
N LEU A 34 14.22 -9.74 2.90
CA LEU A 34 15.56 -9.18 2.81
C LEU A 34 16.06 -8.69 4.17
N ALA A 35 15.20 -7.99 4.94
CA ALA A 35 15.55 -7.57 6.30
C ALA A 35 15.86 -8.77 7.22
N ILE A 36 15.08 -9.85 7.14
CA ILE A 36 15.36 -11.10 7.87
C ILE A 36 16.71 -11.68 7.47
N ALA A 37 17.00 -11.75 6.18
CA ALA A 37 18.28 -12.29 5.69
C ALA A 37 19.47 -11.46 6.16
N ILE A 38 19.38 -10.14 6.07
CA ILE A 38 20.41 -9.22 6.56
C ILE A 38 20.60 -9.39 8.07
N ASN A 39 19.52 -9.41 8.84
CA ASN A 39 19.55 -9.57 10.29
C ASN A 39 20.25 -10.88 10.69
N ARG A 40 19.94 -11.98 9.98
CA ARG A 40 20.60 -13.27 10.18
C ARG A 40 22.10 -13.19 9.95
N VAL A 41 22.53 -12.62 8.80
CA VAL A 41 23.96 -12.46 8.49
C VAL A 41 24.69 -11.60 9.52
N LEU A 42 24.06 -10.53 9.99
CA LEU A 42 24.63 -9.65 11.02
C LEU A 42 24.79 -10.40 12.36
N ARG A 43 23.80 -11.21 12.73
CA ARG A 43 23.86 -12.05 13.93
C ARG A 43 25.00 -13.07 13.84
N ASP A 44 25.10 -13.77 12.71
CA ASP A 44 26.14 -14.80 12.48
C ASP A 44 27.56 -14.18 12.49
N LYS A 45 27.69 -12.89 12.13
CA LYS A 45 28.93 -12.13 12.19
C LYS A 45 29.21 -11.47 13.55
N GLY A 46 28.38 -11.67 14.56
CA GLY A 46 28.55 -11.09 15.88
C GLY A 46 28.30 -9.57 15.97
N TRP A 47 27.63 -8.99 14.96
CA TRP A 47 27.34 -7.55 14.90
C TRP A 47 26.56 -7.03 16.11
N TYR A 48 25.75 -7.88 16.72
CA TYR A 48 24.89 -7.55 17.86
C TYR A 48 25.55 -7.77 19.24
N GLY A 49 26.88 -7.98 19.30
CA GLY A 49 27.57 -8.20 20.59
C GLY A 49 27.34 -7.09 21.60
N GLU A 50 27.42 -5.83 21.17
CA GLU A 50 27.18 -4.63 21.98
C GLU A 50 25.95 -3.83 21.58
N ARG A 51 25.15 -4.34 20.64
CA ARG A 51 23.97 -3.69 20.06
C ARG A 51 22.74 -4.56 20.26
N SER A 52 21.61 -3.93 20.53
CA SER A 52 20.35 -4.66 20.57
C SER A 52 19.98 -5.14 19.17
N GLU A 53 19.65 -6.41 19.05
CA GLU A 53 19.08 -6.97 17.82
C GLU A 53 17.66 -6.45 17.61
N PRO A 54 17.31 -5.94 16.41
CA PRO A 54 15.96 -5.45 16.16
C PRO A 54 14.92 -6.57 16.16
N ASN A 55 13.80 -6.33 16.81
CA ASN A 55 12.64 -7.24 16.73
C ASN A 55 11.88 -7.01 15.42
N LEU A 56 12.24 -7.74 14.39
CA LEU A 56 11.59 -7.60 13.07
C LEU A 56 10.09 -7.93 13.09
N MET A 57 9.63 -8.76 14.03
CA MET A 57 8.22 -9.17 14.11
C MET A 57 7.28 -7.99 14.39
N GLN A 58 7.77 -6.93 15.01
CA GLN A 58 6.98 -5.72 15.25
C GLN A 58 6.57 -4.99 13.97
N TRP A 59 7.25 -5.23 12.83
CA TRP A 59 6.97 -4.60 11.55
C TRP A 59 6.01 -5.41 10.67
N LEU A 60 5.49 -6.52 11.17
CA LEU A 60 4.52 -7.32 10.42
C LEU A 60 3.21 -6.60 10.18
N ASP A 61 2.85 -5.60 10.98
CA ASP A 61 1.71 -4.73 10.75
C ASP A 61 1.87 -3.92 9.45
N LEU A 62 3.06 -3.36 9.21
CA LEU A 62 3.41 -2.69 7.94
C LEU A 62 3.37 -3.67 6.76
N VAL A 63 3.90 -4.88 6.96
CA VAL A 63 3.89 -5.93 5.93
C VAL A 63 2.46 -6.33 5.58
N ALA A 64 1.59 -6.47 6.58
CA ALA A 64 0.18 -6.79 6.36
C ALA A 64 -0.53 -5.68 5.59
N LEU A 65 -0.34 -4.41 6.00
CA LEU A 65 -0.93 -3.26 5.32
C LEU A 65 -0.51 -3.22 3.85
N GLY A 66 0.80 -3.24 3.58
CA GLY A 66 1.31 -3.17 2.21
C GLY A 66 0.88 -4.37 1.35
N THR A 67 0.89 -5.59 1.91
CA THR A 67 0.46 -6.80 1.18
C THR A 67 -1.00 -6.73 0.75
N VAL A 68 -1.90 -6.28 1.64
CA VAL A 68 -3.32 -6.13 1.31
C VAL A 68 -3.55 -4.98 0.34
N CYS A 69 -2.87 -3.85 0.52
CA CYS A 69 -2.99 -2.68 -0.35
C CYS A 69 -2.49 -2.94 -1.79
N ASP A 70 -1.54 -3.84 -1.96
CA ASP A 70 -0.99 -4.25 -3.27
C ASP A 70 -1.89 -5.27 -3.99
N VAL A 71 -2.99 -5.69 -3.37
CA VAL A 71 -4.02 -6.58 -3.93
C VAL A 71 -3.46 -7.93 -4.41
N VAL A 72 -2.36 -8.39 -3.83
CA VAL A 72 -1.78 -9.70 -4.15
C VAL A 72 -2.61 -10.84 -3.52
N PRO A 73 -2.59 -12.05 -4.11
CA PRO A 73 -3.31 -13.20 -3.57
C PRO A 73 -2.89 -13.52 -2.13
N LEU A 74 -3.85 -13.57 -1.21
CA LEU A 74 -3.61 -13.94 0.19
C LEU A 74 -3.54 -15.47 0.35
N SER A 75 -2.52 -16.06 -0.27
CA SER A 75 -2.20 -17.51 -0.21
C SER A 75 -0.77 -17.71 0.29
N GLY A 76 -0.44 -18.91 0.74
CA GLY A 76 0.93 -19.26 1.16
C GLY A 76 1.52 -18.27 2.15
N LEU A 77 2.70 -17.75 1.84
CA LEU A 77 3.44 -16.81 2.69
C LEU A 77 2.71 -15.48 2.88
N ASN A 78 2.07 -14.93 1.82
CA ASN A 78 1.28 -13.70 1.95
C ASN A 78 0.20 -13.83 3.04
N ARG A 79 -0.54 -14.94 3.06
CA ARG A 79 -1.56 -15.21 4.09
C ARG A 79 -0.93 -15.27 5.48
N ALA A 80 0.20 -15.95 5.63
CA ALA A 80 0.88 -16.08 6.92
C ALA A 80 1.33 -14.70 7.45
N LEU A 81 1.97 -13.89 6.59
CA LEU A 81 2.43 -12.54 6.92
C LEU A 81 1.27 -11.63 7.31
N VAL A 82 0.17 -11.63 6.53
CA VAL A 82 -1.01 -10.82 6.84
C VAL A 82 -1.68 -11.28 8.13
N THR A 83 -1.83 -12.59 8.34
CA THR A 83 -2.45 -13.12 9.57
C THR A 83 -1.68 -12.74 10.83
N GLN A 84 -0.35 -12.81 10.79
CA GLN A 84 0.47 -12.40 11.92
C GLN A 84 0.53 -10.87 12.06
N GLY A 85 0.61 -10.16 10.95
CA GLY A 85 0.63 -8.70 10.95
C GLY A 85 -0.64 -8.07 11.52
N LEU A 86 -1.81 -8.65 11.25
CA LEU A 86 -3.07 -8.22 11.85
C LEU A 86 -3.07 -8.36 13.39
N LYS A 87 -2.42 -9.41 13.93
CA LYS A 87 -2.26 -9.57 15.39
C LYS A 87 -1.33 -8.51 15.98
N VAL A 88 -0.23 -8.18 15.28
CA VAL A 88 0.67 -7.11 15.68
C VAL A 88 -0.04 -5.76 15.63
N MET A 89 -0.79 -5.51 14.56
CA MET A 89 -1.57 -4.29 14.36
C MET A 89 -2.60 -4.06 15.47
N ALA A 90 -3.25 -5.12 15.93
CA ALA A 90 -4.20 -5.05 17.04
C ALA A 90 -3.56 -4.52 18.34
N GLY A 91 -2.26 -4.71 18.52
CA GLY A 91 -1.48 -4.14 19.62
C GLY A 91 -1.21 -2.64 19.51
N ARG A 92 -1.53 -2.00 18.36
CA ARG A 92 -1.39 -0.55 18.11
C ARG A 92 0.03 0.00 18.38
N GLY A 93 1.06 -0.82 18.17
CA GLY A 93 2.46 -0.46 18.45
C GLY A 93 3.04 0.58 17.48
N ASN A 94 2.54 0.66 16.25
CA ASN A 94 2.96 1.66 15.26
C ASN A 94 2.04 2.90 15.36
N PRO A 95 2.56 4.09 15.72
CA PRO A 95 1.75 5.30 15.87
C PRO A 95 0.99 5.70 14.61
N GLY A 96 1.62 5.55 13.44
CA GLY A 96 1.01 5.89 12.15
C GLY A 96 -0.16 4.98 11.80
N ILE A 97 0.00 3.68 11.98
CA ILE A 97 -1.08 2.70 11.78
C ILE A 97 -2.23 2.94 12.77
N ALA A 98 -1.90 3.21 14.03
CA ALA A 98 -2.89 3.52 15.05
C ALA A 98 -3.69 4.80 14.70
N ALA A 99 -3.01 5.86 14.27
CA ALA A 99 -3.65 7.10 13.86
C ALA A 99 -4.52 6.92 12.59
N LEU A 100 -4.09 6.09 11.63
CA LEU A 100 -4.92 5.73 10.46
C LEU A 100 -6.20 5.00 10.86
N ALA A 101 -6.11 4.07 11.80
CA ALA A 101 -7.26 3.35 12.32
C ALA A 101 -8.25 4.32 12.97
N ASP A 102 -7.75 5.25 13.80
CA ASP A 102 -8.58 6.24 14.50
C ASP A 102 -9.32 7.17 13.52
N VAL A 103 -8.63 7.78 12.55
CA VAL A 103 -9.29 8.65 11.55
C VAL A 103 -10.18 7.86 10.58
N GLY A 104 -9.93 6.57 10.45
CA GLY A 104 -10.74 5.64 9.67
C GLY A 104 -12.00 5.13 10.40
N GLY A 105 -12.11 5.39 11.71
CA GLY A 105 -13.21 4.86 12.54
C GLY A 105 -13.13 3.35 12.74
N VAL A 106 -11.90 2.79 12.78
CA VAL A 106 -11.69 1.35 13.07
C VAL A 106 -11.56 1.18 14.57
N ASP A 107 -12.66 0.84 15.23
CA ASP A 107 -12.81 0.64 16.67
C ASP A 107 -12.80 -0.84 17.10
N GLU A 108 -12.78 -1.74 16.12
CA GLU A 108 -12.69 -3.19 16.31
C GLU A 108 -11.33 -3.76 15.94
N THR A 109 -11.13 -5.05 16.13
CA THR A 109 -9.90 -5.75 15.70
C THR A 109 -9.71 -5.61 14.19
N PRO A 110 -8.57 -5.04 13.72
CA PRO A 110 -8.32 -4.84 12.31
C PRO A 110 -8.36 -6.15 11.52
N GLY A 111 -8.98 -6.11 10.34
CA GLY A 111 -9.03 -7.21 9.38
C GLY A 111 -8.59 -6.76 8.00
N ALA A 112 -8.45 -7.68 7.05
CA ALA A 112 -8.04 -7.38 5.68
C ALA A 112 -8.94 -6.32 5.00
N TYR A 113 -10.25 -6.31 5.30
CA TYR A 113 -11.17 -5.28 4.82
C TYR A 113 -10.73 -3.87 5.26
N HIS A 114 -10.40 -3.71 6.56
CA HIS A 114 -9.97 -2.42 7.09
C HIS A 114 -8.68 -1.94 6.41
N LEU A 115 -7.74 -2.84 6.14
CA LEU A 115 -6.49 -2.52 5.44
C LEU A 115 -6.75 -2.08 3.99
N GLY A 116 -7.55 -2.86 3.26
CA GLY A 116 -7.77 -2.64 1.84
C GLY A 116 -8.71 -1.47 1.51
N PHE A 117 -9.75 -1.25 2.34
CA PHE A 117 -10.82 -0.30 2.02
C PHE A 117 -10.88 0.93 2.92
N ILE A 118 -10.23 0.89 4.09
CA ILE A 118 -10.24 2.02 5.04
C ILE A 118 -8.85 2.66 5.12
N MET A 119 -7.82 1.91 5.49
CA MET A 119 -6.49 2.45 5.76
C MET A 119 -5.69 2.68 4.48
N GLY A 120 -5.64 1.70 3.58
CA GLY A 120 -4.88 1.75 2.34
C GLY A 120 -5.25 2.93 1.43
N PRO A 121 -6.53 3.19 1.15
CA PRO A 121 -6.95 4.35 0.36
C PRO A 121 -6.47 5.69 0.92
N ARG A 122 -6.37 5.84 2.26
CA ARG A 122 -5.86 7.03 2.92
C ARG A 122 -4.36 7.19 2.70
N VAL A 123 -3.58 6.13 2.92
CA VAL A 123 -2.13 6.13 2.65
C VAL A 123 -1.86 6.52 1.19
N ASN A 124 -2.62 5.95 0.26
CA ASN A 124 -2.45 6.18 -1.18
C ASN A 124 -2.91 7.57 -1.64
N ALA A 125 -3.80 8.23 -0.89
CA ALA A 125 -4.36 9.53 -1.29
C ALA A 125 -3.29 10.62 -1.40
N GLY A 126 -2.27 10.58 -0.54
CA GLY A 126 -1.13 11.51 -0.60
C GLY A 126 -0.45 11.51 -1.97
N GLY A 127 -0.18 10.33 -2.53
CA GLY A 127 0.47 10.19 -3.84
C GLY A 127 -0.47 10.44 -5.03
N ARG A 128 -1.78 10.49 -4.82
CA ARG A 128 -2.76 10.72 -5.90
C ARG A 128 -3.14 12.19 -6.08
N VAL A 129 -3.46 12.88 -4.99
CA VAL A 129 -4.00 14.25 -5.03
C VAL A 129 -3.28 15.21 -4.07
N GLY A 130 -2.21 14.76 -3.42
CA GLY A 130 -1.49 15.54 -2.41
C GLY A 130 0.02 15.42 -2.50
N THR A 131 0.67 15.32 -1.35
CA THR A 131 2.13 15.20 -1.19
C THR A 131 2.51 13.72 -1.09
N PRO A 132 3.31 13.19 -2.04
CA PRO A 132 3.56 11.74 -2.17
C PRO A 132 4.23 11.07 -0.96
N ASP A 133 5.04 11.80 -0.19
CA ASP A 133 5.80 11.29 0.95
C ASP A 133 4.98 11.14 2.25
N LEU A 134 3.78 11.73 2.32
CA LEU A 134 2.96 11.72 3.55
C LEU A 134 2.68 10.30 4.05
N GLY A 135 2.36 9.37 3.15
CA GLY A 135 2.11 7.97 3.52
C GLY A 135 3.32 7.31 4.16
N SER A 136 4.50 7.46 3.55
CA SER A 136 5.74 6.88 4.08
C SER A 136 6.18 7.53 5.38
N ARG A 137 6.05 8.85 5.51
CA ARG A 137 6.32 9.59 6.76
C ARG A 137 5.42 9.11 7.89
N LEU A 138 4.12 8.99 7.63
CA LEU A 138 3.18 8.48 8.62
C LEU A 138 3.58 7.10 9.15
N LEU A 139 3.93 6.19 8.25
CA LEU A 139 4.26 4.81 8.62
C LEU A 139 5.64 4.67 9.29
N ALA A 140 6.52 5.66 9.11
CA ALA A 140 7.89 5.66 9.65
C ALA A 140 8.05 6.47 10.93
N THR A 141 7.12 7.37 11.27
CA THR A 141 7.26 8.19 12.48
C THR A 141 7.00 7.41 13.76
N ASN A 142 7.74 7.76 14.82
CA ASN A 142 7.49 7.30 16.19
C ASN A 142 6.82 8.38 17.04
N ASP A 143 6.55 9.55 16.48
CA ASP A 143 5.87 10.66 17.15
C ASP A 143 4.36 10.54 16.98
N HIS A 144 3.63 10.38 18.07
CA HIS A 144 2.17 10.24 18.07
C HIS A 144 1.46 11.52 17.62
N ALA A 145 2.01 12.70 17.91
CA ALA A 145 1.42 13.97 17.49
C ALA A 145 1.57 14.14 15.96
N GLU A 146 2.78 13.94 15.43
CA GLU A 146 3.04 13.95 13.99
C GLU A 146 2.17 12.90 13.27
N ALA A 147 2.10 11.68 13.80
CA ALA A 147 1.27 10.62 13.21
C ALA A 147 -0.20 11.03 13.09
N LYS A 148 -0.75 11.62 14.15
CA LYS A 148 -2.13 12.11 14.17
C LYS A 148 -2.37 13.21 13.13
N ASP A 149 -1.48 14.21 13.05
CA ASP A 149 -1.61 15.31 12.12
C ASP A 149 -1.53 14.84 10.65
N ILE A 150 -0.59 13.94 10.36
CA ILE A 150 -0.47 13.37 9.00
C ILE A 150 -1.70 12.51 8.67
N ALA A 151 -2.20 11.69 9.60
CA ALA A 151 -3.36 10.86 9.38
C ALA A 151 -4.63 11.68 9.08
N ILE A 152 -4.85 12.78 9.80
CA ILE A 152 -5.95 13.73 9.55
C ILE A 152 -5.82 14.32 8.14
N ARG A 153 -4.61 14.72 7.75
CA ARG A 153 -4.36 15.27 6.41
C ARG A 153 -4.61 14.24 5.31
N LEU A 154 -4.17 13.00 5.49
CA LEU A 154 -4.41 11.90 4.54
C LEU A 154 -5.89 11.56 4.43
N ASP A 155 -6.65 11.62 5.53
CA ASP A 155 -8.11 11.44 5.51
C ASP A 155 -8.80 12.54 4.70
N ALA A 156 -8.39 13.80 4.88
CA ALA A 156 -8.89 14.92 4.07
C ALA A 156 -8.60 14.73 2.57
N LEU A 157 -7.35 14.38 2.22
CA LEU A 157 -6.96 14.08 0.84
C LEU A 157 -7.73 12.88 0.26
N ASN A 158 -8.04 11.87 1.08
CA ASN A 158 -8.83 10.72 0.62
C ASN A 158 -10.29 11.10 0.34
N ARG A 159 -10.87 12.06 1.08
CA ARG A 159 -12.21 12.62 0.76
C ARG A 159 -12.16 13.40 -0.53
N GLU A 160 -11.22 14.34 -0.67
CA GLU A 160 -11.01 15.12 -1.89
C GLU A 160 -10.82 14.22 -3.13
N ARG A 161 -10.00 13.18 -3.01
CA ARG A 161 -9.84 12.19 -4.09
C ARG A 161 -11.16 11.54 -4.49
N ARG A 162 -12.02 11.19 -3.50
CA ARG A 162 -13.33 10.59 -3.79
C ARG A 162 -14.25 11.55 -4.52
N ASP A 163 -14.24 12.81 -4.13
CA ASP A 163 -15.08 13.85 -4.76
C ASP A 163 -14.63 14.08 -6.21
N ILE A 164 -13.31 14.18 -6.46
CA ILE A 164 -12.75 14.29 -7.81
C ILE A 164 -13.07 13.04 -8.63
N GLU A 165 -12.91 11.85 -8.05
CA GLU A 165 -13.18 10.57 -8.71
C GLU A 165 -14.64 10.46 -9.12
N GLN A 166 -15.58 10.86 -8.26
CA GLN A 166 -17.01 10.83 -8.56
C GLN A 166 -17.36 11.80 -9.69
N ALA A 167 -16.85 13.03 -9.64
CA ALA A 167 -17.09 14.01 -10.69
C ALA A 167 -16.57 13.55 -12.07
N VAL A 168 -15.39 12.91 -12.10
CA VAL A 168 -14.85 12.35 -13.35
C VAL A 168 -15.65 11.14 -13.82
N LEU A 169 -16.11 10.29 -12.90
CA LEU A 169 -16.93 9.12 -13.23
C LEU A 169 -18.27 9.55 -13.85
N ASP A 170 -18.93 10.54 -13.25
CA ASP A 170 -20.23 11.04 -13.75
C ASP A 170 -20.07 11.60 -15.18
N GLN A 171 -19.04 12.42 -15.44
CA GLN A 171 -18.74 12.94 -16.77
C GLN A 171 -18.41 11.81 -17.78
N ALA A 172 -17.71 10.78 -17.36
CA ALA A 172 -17.36 9.64 -18.22
C ALA A 172 -18.61 8.81 -18.57
N LEU A 173 -19.52 8.60 -17.61
CA LEU A 173 -20.80 7.90 -17.85
C LEU A 173 -21.72 8.68 -18.78
N ASP A 174 -21.80 10.01 -18.64
CA ASP A 174 -22.59 10.86 -19.53
C ASP A 174 -22.08 10.71 -20.98
N GLN A 175 -20.77 10.77 -21.22
CA GLN A 175 -20.19 10.58 -22.55
C GLN A 175 -20.50 9.19 -23.13
N MET A 176 -20.49 8.13 -22.32
CA MET A 176 -20.82 6.78 -22.77
C MET A 176 -22.30 6.62 -23.10
N THR A 177 -23.16 7.39 -22.45
CA THR A 177 -24.64 7.36 -22.71
C THR A 177 -24.97 8.12 -23.99
N ASP A 178 -24.25 9.20 -24.29
CA ASP A 178 -24.47 10.06 -25.45
C ASP A 178 -23.90 9.46 -26.76
N ASP A 179 -22.99 8.48 -26.69
CA ASP A 179 -22.37 7.81 -27.82
C ASP A 179 -22.91 6.37 -27.99
N PRO A 180 -23.83 6.11 -28.98
CA PRO A 180 -24.38 4.78 -29.24
C PRO A 180 -23.30 3.74 -29.62
N ASP A 181 -22.14 4.19 -30.14
CA ASP A 181 -21.00 3.34 -30.53
C ASP A 181 -20.06 3.05 -29.33
N ALA A 182 -20.24 3.74 -28.19
CA ALA A 182 -19.49 3.48 -26.97
C ALA A 182 -19.74 2.07 -26.39
N ALA A 183 -20.77 1.35 -26.85
CA ALA A 183 -21.04 -0.04 -26.49
C ALA A 183 -20.12 -1.07 -27.18
N GLY A 184 -19.03 -0.63 -27.83
CA GLY A 184 -18.02 -1.48 -28.44
C GLY A 184 -17.15 -2.23 -27.43
N ALA A 185 -16.23 -3.07 -27.95
CA ALA A 185 -15.29 -3.84 -27.11
C ALA A 185 -14.31 -2.96 -26.29
N VAL A 186 -14.17 -1.70 -26.65
CA VAL A 186 -13.31 -0.70 -25.98
C VAL A 186 -14.08 0.60 -25.84
N ALA A 187 -14.28 1.05 -24.60
CA ALA A 187 -14.81 2.38 -24.31
C ALA A 187 -13.66 3.39 -24.24
N PHE A 188 -13.79 4.52 -24.95
CA PHE A 188 -12.84 5.63 -24.89
C PHE A 188 -13.57 6.90 -24.45
N VAL A 189 -13.16 7.44 -23.32
CA VAL A 189 -13.69 8.69 -22.76
C VAL A 189 -12.56 9.63 -22.40
N SER A 190 -12.76 10.93 -22.54
CA SER A 190 -11.76 11.94 -22.21
C SER A 190 -12.41 13.21 -21.67
N GLY A 191 -11.67 13.93 -20.82
CA GLY A 191 -12.17 15.19 -20.26
C GLY A 191 -11.04 16.15 -19.94
N GLN A 192 -11.27 17.44 -20.24
CA GLN A 192 -10.34 18.48 -19.90
C GLN A 192 -10.33 18.66 -18.38
N GLY A 193 -9.13 18.73 -17.78
CA GLY A 193 -8.97 18.94 -16.35
C GLY A 193 -9.14 17.67 -15.48
N TRP A 194 -9.35 16.50 -16.08
CA TRP A 194 -9.38 15.25 -15.33
C TRP A 194 -8.03 15.00 -14.64
N HIS A 195 -8.10 14.79 -13.33
CA HIS A 195 -6.89 14.61 -12.53
C HIS A 195 -6.23 13.25 -12.80
N PRO A 196 -4.93 13.19 -13.18
CA PRO A 196 -4.25 11.93 -13.55
C PRO A 196 -4.23 10.90 -12.41
N GLY A 197 -4.30 11.33 -11.16
CA GLY A 197 -4.35 10.46 -9.99
C GLY A 197 -5.62 9.64 -9.84
N VAL A 198 -6.71 9.98 -10.57
CA VAL A 198 -8.00 9.29 -10.47
C VAL A 198 -8.46 8.61 -11.77
N VAL A 199 -7.95 8.99 -12.94
CA VAL A 199 -8.43 8.45 -14.23
C VAL A 199 -8.34 6.92 -14.31
N GLY A 200 -7.29 6.31 -13.74
CA GLY A 200 -7.14 4.85 -13.70
C GLY A 200 -8.16 4.17 -12.80
N ILE A 201 -8.61 4.84 -11.73
CA ILE A 201 -9.67 4.31 -10.85
C ILE A 201 -11.00 4.37 -11.58
N VAL A 202 -11.29 5.48 -12.24
CA VAL A 202 -12.52 5.66 -13.05
C VAL A 202 -12.57 4.63 -14.17
N ALA A 203 -11.50 4.45 -14.93
CA ALA A 203 -11.43 3.42 -15.98
C ALA A 203 -11.74 2.00 -15.45
N SER A 204 -11.32 1.69 -14.22
CA SER A 204 -11.63 0.40 -13.57
C SER A 204 -13.11 0.26 -13.18
N ARG A 205 -13.84 1.37 -13.00
CA ARG A 205 -15.27 1.37 -12.67
C ARG A 205 -16.17 1.33 -13.88
N LEU A 206 -15.68 1.77 -15.04
CA LEU A 206 -16.39 1.75 -16.31
C LEU A 206 -16.37 0.38 -17.01
N LYS A 207 -15.60 -0.56 -16.47
CA LYS A 207 -15.38 -1.91 -17.01
C LYS A 207 -16.57 -2.84 -16.81
#